data_a632bbe353868385a7e0a04522601fcf
#
_entry.id   a632bbe353868385a7e0a04522601fcf
#
_cell.length_a   1.000
_cell.length_b   1.000
_cell.length_c   1.000
_cell.angle_alpha   90.00
_cell.angle_beta   90.00
_cell.angle_gamma   90.00
#
_symmetry.space_group_name_H-M   'P 1'
#
loop_
_entity.id
_entity.type
_entity.pdbx_description
1 polymer ?
#
loop_
_entity_poly.entity_id
_entity_poly.type
_entity_poly.pdbx_seq_one_letter_code
_entity_poly.pdbx_strand_id
1 'polypeptide(L)'
;LGPYPYGKFALVENFWETGFGMASFTLLGPQVIRMPFILTSSYPHEILHNWWGNSVFVDYASGNWCEGLTAYMADHLMQEQRGQGEAHRRDRLQDYASYVRHLSDGRDFPLVDFRSRHSAATEAVGYGKTLMGFHMLRRKLGDDRFRAWAAGFYREMRGRKASFADVRRTMEAVLGEGEGKDLGRFFRDWTERPGAAALAVEVAEVAAVDTAGAGFEV
;
A
#
# COMPACT_ATOMS: atom_id res chain seq x y z
N LEU A 1 -11.43 -6.74 7.64
CA LEU A 1 -10.72 -7.98 7.29
C LEU A 1 -11.36 -9.23 7.88
N GLY A 2 -11.99 -9.13 9.02
CA GLY A 2 -12.50 -10.24 9.80
C GLY A 2 -11.83 -10.32 11.18
N PRO A 3 -12.16 -11.36 11.99
CA PRO A 3 -11.61 -11.49 13.33
C PRO A 3 -10.08 -11.66 13.29
N TYR A 4 -9.46 -11.30 14.41
CA TYR A 4 -8.03 -11.52 14.58
C TYR A 4 -7.65 -13.00 14.37
N PRO A 5 -6.59 -13.30 13.59
CA PRO A 5 -6.33 -14.67 13.13
C PRO A 5 -5.90 -15.67 14.21
N TYR A 6 -5.40 -15.19 15.35
CA TYR A 6 -4.78 -16.00 16.40
C TYR A 6 -5.48 -15.84 17.73
N GLY A 7 -5.20 -16.74 18.68
CA GLY A 7 -5.81 -16.72 20.01
C GLY A 7 -5.22 -15.66 20.96
N LYS A 8 -4.06 -15.08 20.64
CA LYS A 8 -3.37 -14.04 21.42
C LYS A 8 -2.56 -13.13 20.55
N PHE A 9 -2.22 -11.94 21.05
CA PHE A 9 -1.20 -11.06 20.51
C PHE A 9 -0.21 -10.67 21.61
N ALA A 10 1.07 -10.63 21.29
CA ALA A 10 2.12 -10.19 22.20
C ALA A 10 3.01 -9.14 21.53
N LEU A 11 3.46 -8.16 22.30
CA LEU A 11 4.53 -7.25 21.97
C LEU A 11 5.78 -7.70 22.71
N VAL A 12 6.86 -7.90 21.98
CA VAL A 12 8.13 -8.39 22.54
C VAL A 12 9.24 -7.40 22.20
N GLU A 13 9.97 -6.95 23.21
CA GLU A 13 11.15 -6.12 23.00
C GLU A 13 12.28 -6.95 22.38
N ASN A 14 12.85 -6.45 21.28
CA ASN A 14 13.94 -7.07 20.53
C ASN A 14 15.19 -6.19 20.64
N PHE A 15 16.36 -6.76 20.45
CA PHE A 15 17.65 -6.03 20.52
C PHE A 15 17.96 -5.25 19.22
N TRP A 16 17.31 -5.54 18.09
CA TRP A 16 17.43 -4.77 16.84
C TRP A 16 16.44 -3.60 16.82
N GLU A 17 16.90 -2.44 16.40
CA GLU A 17 16.08 -1.22 16.28
C GLU A 17 15.21 -1.24 15.01
N THR A 18 14.33 -2.22 14.93
CA THR A 18 13.37 -2.40 13.82
C THR A 18 12.11 -3.10 14.30
N GLY A 19 11.11 -3.24 13.42
CA GLY A 19 9.90 -4.01 13.66
C GLY A 19 9.90 -5.31 12.85
N PHE A 20 9.34 -6.37 13.43
CA PHE A 20 9.06 -7.63 12.75
C PHE A 20 7.69 -8.14 13.16
N GLY A 21 6.76 -8.21 12.20
CA GLY A 21 5.46 -8.84 12.37
C GLY A 21 5.56 -10.34 12.26
N MET A 22 5.28 -11.02 13.38
CA MET A 22 5.26 -12.48 13.48
C MET A 22 3.84 -12.97 13.71
N ALA A 23 3.61 -14.27 13.45
CA ALA A 23 2.33 -14.90 13.74
C ALA A 23 2.02 -14.82 15.24
N SER A 24 1.00 -14.05 15.61
CA SER A 24 0.54 -13.81 16.99
C SER A 24 1.42 -12.95 17.90
N PHE A 25 2.49 -12.33 17.39
CA PHE A 25 3.29 -11.37 18.14
C PHE A 25 4.07 -10.44 17.23
N THR A 26 4.60 -9.35 17.78
CA THR A 26 5.55 -8.49 17.09
C THR A 26 6.81 -8.27 17.92
N LEU A 27 7.93 -8.11 17.23
CA LEU A 27 9.20 -7.72 17.81
C LEU A 27 9.43 -6.24 17.49
N LEU A 28 9.72 -5.43 18.49
CA LEU A 28 10.13 -4.03 18.30
C LEU A 28 11.43 -3.76 19.08
N GLY A 29 12.32 -2.99 18.48
CA GLY A 29 13.56 -2.56 19.14
C GLY A 29 13.28 -1.66 20.34
N PRO A 30 14.22 -1.60 21.34
CA PRO A 30 14.00 -0.87 22.60
C PRO A 30 13.83 0.64 22.39
N GLN A 31 14.43 1.26 21.39
CA GLN A 31 14.19 2.65 21.04
C GLN A 31 12.89 2.82 20.26
N VAL A 32 12.64 1.90 19.30
CA VAL A 32 11.42 1.92 18.49
C VAL A 32 10.17 1.85 19.36
N ILE A 33 10.12 0.94 20.33
CA ILE A 33 8.96 0.74 21.22
C ILE A 33 8.67 1.97 22.09
N ARG A 34 9.65 2.84 22.30
CA ARG A 34 9.56 4.06 23.14
C ARG A 34 9.26 5.33 22.34
N MET A 35 9.20 5.25 21.01
CA MET A 35 8.87 6.40 20.18
C MET A 35 7.42 6.86 20.46
N PRO A 36 7.16 8.15 20.65
CA PRO A 36 5.83 8.64 21.03
C PRO A 36 4.76 8.41 19.96
N PHE A 37 5.18 8.22 18.72
CA PHE A 37 4.29 7.98 17.58
C PHE A 37 4.11 6.50 17.23
N ILE A 38 4.72 5.58 17.97
CA ILE A 38 4.75 4.14 17.63
C ILE A 38 3.34 3.55 17.48
N LEU A 39 2.38 3.99 18.29
CA LEU A 39 1.00 3.52 18.26
C LEU A 39 0.23 3.90 16.99
N THR A 40 0.80 4.78 16.17
CA THR A 40 0.17 5.30 14.96
C THR A 40 1.04 5.17 13.71
N SER A 41 2.13 4.44 13.84
CA SER A 41 3.09 4.13 12.78
C SER A 41 3.42 2.64 12.79
N SER A 42 4.63 2.25 13.17
CA SER A 42 5.11 0.86 13.05
C SER A 42 4.26 -0.17 13.81
N TYR A 43 3.68 0.17 14.95
CA TYR A 43 2.92 -0.82 15.73
C TYR A 43 1.65 -1.32 15.02
N PRO A 44 0.76 -0.47 14.49
CA PRO A 44 -0.35 -0.92 13.63
C PRO A 44 0.10 -1.68 12.39
N HIS A 45 1.24 -1.30 11.79
CA HIS A 45 1.84 -2.00 10.67
C HIS A 45 2.17 -3.46 11.04
N GLU A 46 2.90 -3.66 12.12
CA GLU A 46 3.27 -4.99 12.60
C GLU A 46 2.05 -5.82 13.06
N ILE A 47 1.02 -5.19 13.64
CA ILE A 47 -0.24 -5.87 13.96
C ILE A 47 -0.91 -6.37 12.68
N LEU A 48 -0.96 -5.55 11.63
CA LEU A 48 -1.64 -5.90 10.38
C LEU A 48 -0.96 -7.07 9.65
N HIS A 49 0.33 -7.27 9.86
CA HIS A 49 1.05 -8.45 9.38
C HIS A 49 0.48 -9.78 9.90
N ASN A 50 -0.35 -9.79 10.93
CA ASN A 50 -1.05 -11.02 11.33
C ASN A 50 -2.07 -11.48 10.27
N TRP A 51 -2.64 -10.57 9.49
CA TRP A 51 -3.47 -10.91 8.32
C TRP A 51 -2.61 -11.07 7.06
N TRP A 52 -1.77 -10.05 6.76
CA TRP A 52 -0.93 -10.00 5.58
C TRP A 52 0.50 -10.45 5.92
N GLY A 53 0.96 -11.52 5.30
CA GLY A 53 2.27 -12.12 5.55
C GLY A 53 2.23 -13.33 6.47
N ASN A 54 1.45 -13.29 7.57
CA ASN A 54 1.40 -14.38 8.54
C ASN A 54 0.13 -15.24 8.50
N SER A 55 -0.93 -14.81 7.81
CA SER A 55 -2.12 -15.63 7.55
C SER A 55 -2.35 -15.82 6.06
N VAL A 56 -2.25 -14.76 5.26
CA VAL A 56 -2.09 -14.85 3.81
C VAL A 56 -0.61 -14.72 3.54
N PHE A 57 0.04 -15.79 3.14
CA PHE A 57 1.49 -15.81 2.91
C PHE A 57 1.85 -15.14 1.58
N VAL A 58 3.05 -14.60 1.51
CA VAL A 58 3.57 -14.00 0.27
C VAL A 58 4.16 -15.10 -0.61
N ASP A 59 3.79 -15.10 -1.89
CA ASP A 59 4.55 -15.79 -2.92
C ASP A 59 5.73 -14.92 -3.35
N TYR A 60 6.83 -15.04 -2.63
CA TYR A 60 8.03 -14.22 -2.87
C TYR A 60 8.62 -14.40 -4.28
N ALA A 61 8.35 -15.50 -4.97
CA ALA A 61 8.82 -15.68 -6.34
C ALA A 61 8.20 -14.65 -7.30
N SER A 62 6.98 -14.19 -7.00
CA SER A 62 6.22 -13.25 -7.82
C SER A 62 6.15 -11.81 -7.24
N GLY A 63 6.96 -11.51 -6.24
CA GLY A 63 7.03 -10.18 -5.62
C GLY A 63 6.30 -10.07 -4.27
N ASN A 64 6.78 -9.16 -3.43
CA ASN A 64 6.22 -8.91 -2.10
C ASN A 64 5.20 -7.75 -2.17
N TRP A 65 3.93 -8.10 -2.36
CA TRP A 65 2.79 -7.17 -2.30
C TRP A 65 2.44 -6.76 -0.86
N CYS A 66 2.86 -7.58 0.11
CA CYS A 66 2.40 -7.51 1.50
C CYS A 66 2.81 -6.21 2.18
N GLU A 67 4.07 -5.80 2.04
CA GLU A 67 4.59 -4.59 2.69
C GLU A 67 3.84 -3.33 2.26
N GLY A 68 3.63 -3.17 0.96
CA GLY A 68 2.91 -2.01 0.45
C GLY A 68 1.42 -2.01 0.79
N LEU A 69 0.77 -3.18 0.83
CA LEU A 69 -0.62 -3.29 1.30
C LEU A 69 -0.72 -2.99 2.80
N THR A 70 0.22 -3.49 3.60
CA THR A 70 0.29 -3.21 5.04
C THR A 70 0.53 -1.72 5.28
N ALA A 71 1.51 -1.11 4.60
CA ALA A 71 1.76 0.33 4.66
C ALA A 71 0.52 1.15 4.25
N TYR A 72 -0.25 0.69 3.27
CA TYR A 72 -1.48 1.36 2.86
C TYR A 72 -2.60 1.24 3.91
N MET A 73 -2.83 0.03 4.42
CA MET A 73 -3.97 -0.26 5.30
C MET A 73 -3.69 0.01 6.79
N ALA A 74 -2.43 0.26 7.17
CA ALA A 74 -2.05 0.68 8.52
C ALA A 74 -1.49 2.11 8.50
N ASP A 75 -0.28 2.32 7.99
CA ASP A 75 0.44 3.60 8.11
C ASP A 75 -0.34 4.74 7.44
N HIS A 76 -0.73 4.57 6.18
CA HIS A 76 -1.51 5.56 5.46
C HIS A 76 -2.90 5.75 6.07
N LEU A 77 -3.60 4.67 6.44
CA LEU A 77 -4.95 4.77 7.03
C LEU A 77 -4.95 5.56 8.34
N MET A 78 -3.94 5.37 9.19
CA MET A 78 -3.78 6.15 10.43
C MET A 78 -3.59 7.65 10.13
N GLN A 79 -2.85 7.99 9.08
CA GLN A 79 -2.69 9.38 8.66
C GLN A 79 -3.97 9.92 8.00
N GLU A 80 -4.66 9.10 7.20
CA GLU A 80 -5.94 9.48 6.60
C GLU A 80 -7.00 9.83 7.65
N GLN A 81 -7.12 9.02 8.71
CA GLN A 81 -8.04 9.27 9.83
C GLN A 81 -7.73 10.58 10.60
N ARG A 82 -6.52 11.11 10.48
CA ARG A 82 -6.08 12.39 11.05
C ARG A 82 -6.15 13.56 10.07
N GLY A 83 -6.69 13.34 8.88
CA GLY A 83 -6.71 14.34 7.81
C GLY A 83 -5.36 14.56 7.11
N GLN A 84 -4.36 13.70 7.36
CA GLN A 84 -2.99 13.83 6.83
C GLN A 84 -2.69 12.83 5.70
N GLY A 85 -3.69 12.11 5.20
CA GLY A 85 -3.49 11.06 4.19
C GLY A 85 -2.89 11.58 2.88
N GLU A 86 -3.27 12.77 2.43
CA GLU A 86 -2.68 13.39 1.23
C GLU A 86 -1.21 13.74 1.44
N ALA A 87 -0.88 14.38 2.56
CA ALA A 87 0.50 14.72 2.89
C ALA A 87 1.37 13.46 2.95
N HIS A 88 0.90 12.42 3.60
CA HIS A 88 1.62 11.13 3.68
C HIS A 88 1.88 10.54 2.29
N ARG A 89 0.89 10.55 1.37
CA ARG A 89 1.09 10.08 -0.02
C ARG A 89 2.09 10.93 -0.78
N ARG A 90 2.03 12.26 -0.59
CA ARG A 90 2.98 13.19 -1.21
C ARG A 90 4.41 12.90 -0.77
N ASP A 91 4.62 12.66 0.53
CA ASP A 91 5.94 12.29 1.07
C ASP A 91 6.45 10.98 0.44
N ARG A 92 5.61 9.96 0.32
CA ARG A 92 5.99 8.69 -0.34
C ARG A 92 6.37 8.89 -1.81
N LEU A 93 5.68 9.78 -2.54
CA LEU A 93 6.03 10.13 -3.92
C LEU A 93 7.33 10.93 -4.00
N GLN A 94 7.59 11.82 -3.05
CA GLN A 94 8.84 12.56 -2.95
C GLN A 94 10.02 11.64 -2.64
N ASP A 95 9.84 10.69 -1.72
CA ASP A 95 10.84 9.65 -1.44
C ASP A 95 11.14 8.84 -2.70
N TYR A 96 10.11 8.37 -3.41
CA TYR A 96 10.29 7.65 -4.67
C TYR A 96 11.06 8.51 -5.68
N ALA A 97 10.67 9.76 -5.89
CA ALA A 97 11.35 10.67 -6.80
C ALA A 97 12.81 10.93 -6.40
N SER A 98 13.09 11.05 -5.10
CA SER A 98 14.42 11.32 -4.59
C SER A 98 15.37 10.13 -4.65
N TYR A 99 14.89 8.95 -4.24
CA TYR A 99 15.72 7.76 -4.10
C TYR A 99 15.84 6.93 -5.38
N VAL A 100 14.86 7.04 -6.27
CA VAL A 100 14.78 6.23 -7.49
C VAL A 100 15.19 7.03 -8.73
N ARG A 101 14.61 8.23 -8.91
CA ARG A 101 14.83 9.06 -10.10
C ARG A 101 16.26 9.62 -10.23
N HIS A 102 16.86 10.03 -9.11
CA HIS A 102 18.20 10.63 -9.09
C HIS A 102 19.33 9.60 -9.08
N LEU A 103 19.00 8.35 -8.91
CA LEU A 103 19.92 7.25 -8.85
C LEU A 103 19.79 6.43 -10.14
N SER A 104 20.08 7.06 -11.28
CA SER A 104 19.89 6.57 -12.65
C SER A 104 20.56 5.23 -12.98
N ASP A 105 21.19 4.57 -12.03
CA ASP A 105 22.01 3.38 -12.22
C ASP A 105 21.24 2.06 -11.97
N GLY A 106 20.00 1.95 -12.41
CA GLY A 106 19.21 0.72 -12.32
C GLY A 106 18.66 0.41 -10.93
N ARG A 107 18.47 1.41 -10.08
CA ARG A 107 17.90 1.23 -8.72
C ARG A 107 16.38 1.17 -8.69
N ASP A 108 15.71 1.53 -9.76
CA ASP A 108 14.30 1.25 -9.93
C ASP A 108 14.13 -0.13 -10.57
N PHE A 109 13.19 -0.87 -10.04
CA PHE A 109 12.94 -2.24 -10.46
C PHE A 109 11.43 -2.54 -10.42
N PRO A 110 10.97 -3.55 -11.17
CA PRO A 110 9.58 -3.99 -11.10
C PRO A 110 9.17 -4.46 -9.70
N LEU A 111 7.94 -4.20 -9.27
CA LEU A 111 7.43 -4.66 -7.98
C LEU A 111 7.43 -6.19 -7.85
N VAL A 112 7.31 -6.91 -8.98
CA VAL A 112 7.43 -8.38 -8.99
C VAL A 112 8.83 -8.87 -8.59
N ASP A 113 9.84 -7.99 -8.60
CA ASP A 113 11.20 -8.29 -8.16
C ASP A 113 11.47 -7.85 -6.71
N PHE A 114 10.53 -7.12 -6.08
CA PHE A 114 10.67 -6.72 -4.69
C PHE A 114 10.55 -7.92 -3.75
N ARG A 115 11.48 -8.06 -2.82
CA ARG A 115 11.49 -9.13 -1.81
C ARG A 115 11.44 -8.56 -0.40
N SER A 116 12.35 -7.64 -0.08
CA SER A 116 12.46 -7.00 1.23
C SER A 116 13.18 -5.67 1.13
N ARG A 117 13.08 -4.88 2.19
CA ARG A 117 13.76 -3.59 2.31
C ARG A 117 15.23 -3.76 2.68
N HIS A 118 16.12 -3.17 1.89
CA HIS A 118 17.57 -3.13 2.16
C HIS A 118 18.13 -1.70 2.10
N SER A 119 17.40 -0.76 1.58
CA SER A 119 17.80 0.64 1.38
C SER A 119 16.58 1.54 1.28
N ALA A 120 16.80 2.87 1.33
CA ALA A 120 15.74 3.84 1.08
C ALA A 120 15.11 3.69 -0.33
N ALA A 121 15.91 3.31 -1.33
CA ALA A 121 15.38 3.06 -2.68
C ALA A 121 14.46 1.83 -2.72
N THR A 122 14.86 0.71 -2.09
CA THR A 122 14.00 -0.49 -2.03
C THR A 122 12.75 -0.26 -1.18
N GLU A 123 12.81 0.62 -0.16
CA GLU A 123 11.64 1.06 0.59
C GLU A 123 10.71 1.92 -0.27
N ALA A 124 11.25 2.90 -0.98
CA ALA A 124 10.46 3.77 -1.85
C ALA A 124 9.71 2.98 -2.93
N VAL A 125 10.31 1.95 -3.49
CA VAL A 125 9.67 1.04 -4.46
C VAL A 125 8.71 0.08 -3.77
N GLY A 126 9.19 -0.75 -2.85
CA GLY A 126 8.43 -1.86 -2.28
C GLY A 126 7.28 -1.42 -1.37
N TYR A 127 7.46 -0.34 -0.61
CA TYR A 127 6.43 0.24 0.25
C TYR A 127 5.72 1.40 -0.42
N GLY A 128 6.44 2.43 -0.87
CA GLY A 128 5.88 3.67 -1.37
C GLY A 128 5.11 3.50 -2.67
N LYS A 129 5.75 2.99 -3.72
CA LYS A 129 5.11 2.74 -5.02
C LYS A 129 3.95 1.74 -4.89
N THR A 130 4.11 0.67 -4.10
CA THR A 130 3.06 -0.32 -3.88
C THR A 130 1.87 0.28 -3.12
N LEU A 131 2.11 1.08 -2.08
CA LEU A 131 1.06 1.84 -1.36
C LEU A 131 0.26 2.71 -2.33
N MET A 132 0.92 3.45 -3.22
CA MET A 132 0.27 4.28 -4.22
C MET A 132 -0.56 3.45 -5.20
N GLY A 133 -0.08 2.28 -5.61
CA GLY A 133 -0.84 1.33 -6.42
C GLY A 133 -2.15 0.92 -5.74
N PHE A 134 -2.11 0.56 -4.45
CA PHE A 134 -3.33 0.23 -3.70
C PHE A 134 -4.24 1.44 -3.47
N HIS A 135 -3.68 2.63 -3.30
CA HIS A 135 -4.50 3.85 -3.25
C HIS A 135 -5.27 4.09 -4.56
N MET A 136 -4.59 3.97 -5.70
CA MET A 136 -5.23 4.10 -7.02
C MET A 136 -6.30 3.04 -7.24
N LEU A 137 -6.05 1.80 -6.84
CA LEU A 137 -7.04 0.71 -6.89
C LEU A 137 -8.25 1.01 -6.00
N ARG A 138 -8.06 1.47 -4.76
CA ARG A 138 -9.16 1.91 -3.89
C ARG A 138 -9.96 3.04 -4.51
N ARG A 139 -9.31 4.03 -5.14
CA ARG A 139 -10.00 5.12 -5.85
C ARG A 139 -10.81 4.61 -7.02
N LYS A 140 -10.33 3.59 -7.73
CA LYS A 140 -11.05 2.96 -8.85
C LYS A 140 -12.24 2.11 -8.36
N LEU A 141 -12.06 1.33 -7.30
CA LEU A 141 -13.11 0.46 -6.75
C LEU A 141 -14.17 1.22 -5.95
N GLY A 142 -13.78 2.31 -5.30
CA GLY A 142 -14.52 2.93 -4.20
C GLY A 142 -14.28 2.21 -2.87
N ASP A 143 -14.57 2.90 -1.78
CA ASP A 143 -14.24 2.43 -0.42
C ASP A 143 -14.89 1.11 -0.05
N ASP A 144 -16.17 0.95 -0.37
CA ASP A 144 -16.94 -0.22 0.03
C ASP A 144 -16.49 -1.47 -0.72
N ARG A 145 -16.28 -1.36 -2.04
CA ARG A 145 -15.76 -2.48 -2.84
C ARG A 145 -14.32 -2.82 -2.44
N PHE A 146 -13.48 -1.83 -2.11
CA PHE A 146 -12.12 -2.08 -1.64
C PHE A 146 -12.13 -2.83 -0.29
N ARG A 147 -13.00 -2.44 0.65
CA ARG A 147 -13.17 -3.17 1.92
C ARG A 147 -13.69 -4.60 1.70
N ALA A 148 -14.67 -4.75 0.82
CA ALA A 148 -15.22 -6.06 0.46
C ALA A 148 -14.16 -6.96 -0.17
N TRP A 149 -13.34 -6.39 -1.09
CA TRP A 149 -12.19 -7.06 -1.67
C TRP A 149 -11.20 -7.52 -0.59
N ALA A 150 -10.75 -6.64 0.28
CA ALA A 150 -9.75 -6.97 1.30
C ALA A 150 -10.24 -8.11 2.22
N ALA A 151 -11.51 -8.07 2.65
CA ALA A 151 -12.11 -9.14 3.44
C ALA A 151 -12.26 -10.44 2.65
N GLY A 152 -12.62 -10.36 1.36
CA GLY A 152 -12.74 -11.51 0.46
C GLY A 152 -11.39 -12.16 0.17
N PHE A 153 -10.40 -11.34 -0.15
CA PHE A 153 -9.02 -11.78 -0.39
C PHE A 153 -8.44 -12.51 0.82
N TYR A 154 -8.62 -11.95 2.03
CA TYR A 154 -8.22 -12.63 3.26
C TYR A 154 -8.90 -14.01 3.43
N ARG A 155 -10.23 -14.06 3.28
CA ARG A 155 -10.98 -15.33 3.45
C ARG A 155 -10.55 -16.41 2.45
N GLU A 156 -10.33 -16.01 1.20
CA GLU A 156 -9.96 -16.94 0.12
C GLU A 156 -8.52 -17.43 0.27
N MET A 157 -7.61 -16.52 0.63
CA MET A 157 -6.17 -16.80 0.60
C MET A 157 -5.58 -17.18 1.97
N ARG A 158 -6.38 -17.16 3.05
CA ARG A 158 -5.92 -17.57 4.38
C ARG A 158 -5.30 -18.96 4.36
N GLY A 159 -4.07 -19.08 4.88
CA GLY A 159 -3.30 -20.33 4.91
C GLY A 159 -2.64 -20.69 3.57
N ARG A 160 -2.72 -19.80 2.57
CA ARG A 160 -2.17 -20.02 1.22
C ARG A 160 -1.17 -18.91 0.88
N LYS A 161 -0.29 -19.19 -0.09
CA LYS A 161 0.56 -18.18 -0.72
C LYS A 161 -0.25 -17.39 -1.76
N ALA A 162 -0.08 -16.08 -1.78
CA ALA A 162 -0.70 -15.18 -2.74
C ALA A 162 0.34 -14.34 -3.47
N SER A 163 0.08 -14.09 -4.75
CA SER A 163 0.86 -13.29 -5.67
C SER A 163 0.15 -11.97 -6.01
N PHE A 164 0.80 -11.04 -6.73
CA PHE A 164 0.13 -9.91 -7.37
C PHE A 164 -0.98 -10.35 -8.35
N ALA A 165 -0.81 -11.50 -9.00
CA ALA A 165 -1.85 -12.06 -9.86
C ALA A 165 -3.11 -12.46 -9.08
N ASP A 166 -2.97 -12.98 -7.86
CA ASP A 166 -4.10 -13.29 -6.98
C ASP A 166 -4.78 -12.03 -6.47
N VAL A 167 -4.00 -10.99 -6.13
CA VAL A 167 -4.53 -9.66 -5.79
C VAL A 167 -5.38 -9.15 -6.94
N ARG A 168 -4.86 -9.18 -8.18
CA ARG A 168 -5.60 -8.76 -9.37
C ARG A 168 -6.88 -9.57 -9.56
N ARG A 169 -6.77 -10.89 -9.63
CA ARG A 169 -7.89 -11.81 -9.87
C ARG A 169 -9.05 -11.58 -8.89
N THR A 170 -8.71 -11.43 -7.61
CA THR A 170 -9.73 -11.21 -6.58
C THR A 170 -10.36 -9.83 -6.63
N MET A 171 -9.63 -8.79 -7.09
CA MET A 171 -10.19 -7.46 -7.35
C MET A 171 -11.11 -7.46 -8.58
N GLU A 172 -10.70 -8.14 -9.65
CA GLU A 172 -11.53 -8.33 -10.85
C GLU A 172 -12.86 -9.01 -10.52
N ALA A 173 -12.86 -9.98 -9.61
CA ALA A 173 -14.07 -10.66 -9.15
C ALA A 173 -15.05 -9.73 -8.40
N VAL A 174 -14.54 -8.73 -7.67
CA VAL A 174 -15.38 -7.73 -6.99
C VAL A 174 -15.94 -6.68 -7.95
N LEU A 175 -15.21 -6.35 -9.02
CA LEU A 175 -15.66 -5.40 -10.04
C LEU A 175 -16.71 -6.01 -11.00
N GLY A 176 -16.64 -7.32 -11.24
CA GLY A 176 -17.51 -8.01 -12.19
C GLY A 176 -17.09 -7.83 -13.65
N GLU A 177 -17.89 -8.43 -14.55
CA GLU A 177 -17.65 -8.37 -16.00
C GLU A 177 -17.80 -6.94 -16.53
N GLY A 178 -16.80 -6.46 -17.24
CA GLY A 178 -16.79 -5.13 -17.88
C GLY A 178 -15.89 -4.13 -17.16
N GLU A 179 -16.05 -3.90 -15.87
CA GLU A 179 -15.23 -2.94 -15.11
C GLU A 179 -13.81 -3.47 -14.79
N GLY A 180 -13.64 -4.80 -14.75
CA GLY A 180 -12.35 -5.46 -14.46
C GLY A 180 -11.35 -5.49 -15.61
N LYS A 181 -11.76 -5.24 -16.86
CA LYS A 181 -10.91 -5.37 -18.05
C LYS A 181 -9.64 -4.51 -18.01
N ASP A 182 -9.69 -3.40 -17.31
CA ASP A 182 -8.59 -2.44 -17.19
C ASP A 182 -7.54 -2.81 -16.12
N LEU A 183 -7.88 -3.74 -15.18
CA LEU A 183 -6.95 -4.11 -14.12
C LEU A 183 -5.74 -4.88 -14.65
N GLY A 184 -5.91 -5.69 -15.68
CA GLY A 184 -4.80 -6.40 -16.31
C GLY A 184 -3.71 -5.44 -16.83
N ARG A 185 -4.11 -4.32 -17.49
CA ARG A 185 -3.18 -3.28 -17.91
C ARG A 185 -2.56 -2.57 -16.72
N PHE A 186 -3.38 -2.15 -15.74
CA PHE A 186 -2.89 -1.50 -14.53
C PHE A 186 -1.82 -2.33 -13.82
N PHE A 187 -2.07 -3.62 -13.59
CA PHE A 187 -1.11 -4.49 -12.92
C PHE A 187 0.17 -4.66 -13.72
N ARG A 188 0.12 -4.88 -15.04
CA ARG A 188 1.32 -4.93 -15.88
C ARG A 188 2.13 -3.63 -15.79
N ASP A 189 1.47 -2.49 -15.97
CA ASP A 189 2.15 -1.19 -15.98
C ASP A 189 2.71 -0.82 -14.61
N TRP A 190 2.08 -1.24 -13.52
CA TRP A 190 2.46 -0.87 -12.17
C TRP A 190 3.39 -1.86 -11.49
N THR A 191 3.23 -3.17 -11.74
CA THR A 191 3.98 -4.22 -11.03
C THR A 191 5.11 -4.85 -11.84
N GLU A 192 4.99 -4.91 -13.17
CA GLU A 192 5.95 -5.59 -14.04
C GLU A 192 6.95 -4.64 -14.71
N ARG A 193 6.79 -3.34 -14.53
CA ARG A 193 7.66 -2.31 -15.11
C ARG A 193 8.31 -1.45 -14.02
N PRO A 194 9.60 -1.07 -14.19
CA PRO A 194 10.18 0.00 -13.40
C PRO A 194 9.52 1.34 -13.76
N GLY A 195 9.74 2.35 -12.92
CA GLY A 195 9.20 3.68 -13.15
C GLY A 195 7.78 3.86 -12.61
N ALA A 196 7.32 5.10 -12.65
CA ALA A 196 5.94 5.51 -12.42
C ALA A 196 5.34 6.06 -13.70
N ALA A 197 4.00 6.18 -13.74
CA ALA A 197 3.32 6.76 -14.89
C ALA A 197 3.77 8.21 -15.10
N ALA A 198 4.13 8.56 -16.32
CA ALA A 198 4.32 9.94 -16.73
C ALA A 198 2.93 10.58 -16.91
N LEU A 199 2.67 11.65 -16.17
CA LEU A 199 1.43 12.42 -16.30
C LEU A 199 1.72 13.65 -17.17
N ALA A 200 0.96 13.82 -18.23
CA ALA A 200 0.87 15.04 -19.01
C ALA A 200 -0.54 15.61 -18.85
N VAL A 201 -0.64 16.91 -18.60
CA VAL A 201 -1.91 17.63 -18.60
C VAL A 201 -1.95 18.44 -19.90
N GLU A 202 -2.82 18.04 -20.81
CA GLU A 202 -3.14 18.83 -22.00
C GLU A 202 -4.47 19.57 -21.72
N VAL A 203 -4.39 20.90 -21.68
CA VAL A 203 -5.59 21.74 -21.59
C VAL A 203 -6.01 22.07 -23.01
N ALA A 204 -6.99 21.34 -23.53
CA ALA A 204 -7.50 21.56 -24.88
C ALA A 204 -8.48 22.76 -24.95
N GLU A 205 -9.25 23.01 -23.89
CA GLU A 205 -10.22 24.11 -23.85
C GLU A 205 -10.52 24.50 -22.39
N VAL A 206 -10.52 25.79 -22.08
CA VAL A 206 -11.04 26.33 -20.82
C VAL A 206 -12.36 26.98 -21.14
N ALA A 207 -13.48 26.32 -20.83
CA ALA A 207 -14.78 26.95 -20.86
C ALA A 207 -14.81 28.06 -19.78
N ALA A 208 -15.12 29.28 -20.16
CA ALA A 208 -15.35 30.34 -19.21
C ALA A 208 -16.61 29.96 -18.38
N VAL A 209 -16.41 29.78 -17.08
CA VAL A 209 -17.54 29.66 -16.15
C VAL A 209 -18.10 31.07 -16.01
N ASP A 210 -19.33 31.26 -16.46
CA ASP A 210 -20.07 32.53 -16.27
C ASP A 210 -20.30 32.73 -14.76
N THR A 211 -19.48 33.59 -14.16
CA THR A 211 -19.59 33.93 -12.73
C THR A 211 -20.64 34.96 -12.42
N ALA A 212 -21.57 35.22 -13.32
CA ALA A 212 -22.70 36.09 -13.08
C ALA A 212 -23.70 35.41 -12.14
N GLY A 213 -23.47 35.49 -10.83
CA GLY A 213 -24.41 35.02 -9.83
C GLY A 213 -23.89 34.54 -8.49
N ALA A 214 -22.57 34.43 -8.29
CA ALA A 214 -22.01 34.12 -6.97
C ALA A 214 -21.61 35.41 -6.22
N GLY A 215 -22.59 36.08 -5.61
CA GLY A 215 -22.36 37.11 -4.62
C GLY A 215 -21.78 36.45 -3.37
N PHE A 216 -20.53 36.77 -3.00
CA PHE A 216 -20.01 36.52 -1.67
C PHE A 216 -20.63 37.55 -0.72
N GLU A 217 -21.51 37.13 0.19
CA GLU A 217 -21.80 37.91 1.39
C GLU A 217 -20.62 37.69 2.36
N VAL A 218 -20.13 38.83 2.87
CA VAL A 218 -19.03 38.95 3.85
C VAL A 218 -19.52 38.55 5.24
#